data_158f504e8768af83a87cf4e83146e2fd
#
_entry.id   158f504e8768af83a87cf4e83146e2fd
#
_cell.length_a   1.000
_cell.length_b   1.000
_cell.length_c   1.000
_cell.angle_alpha   90.00
_cell.angle_beta   90.00
_cell.angle_gamma   90.00
#
_symmetry.space_group_name_H-M   'P 1'
#
loop_
_entity.id
_entity.type
_entity.pdbx_description
1 polymer ?
#
loop_
_entity_poly.entity_id
_entity_poly.type
_entity_poly.pdbx_seq_one_letter_code
_entity_poly.pdbx_strand_id
1 'polypeptide(L)' 'MKKINFFPRTKSEAMEIANEYIASKDGLAYDMDMSVDEAKANAEIVCKNLTLTVNCDGESPLKLYYKIED' A
#
# COMPACT_ATOMS: atom_id res chain seq x y z
N MET A 1 5.94 6.51 17.07
CA MET A 1 5.77 5.66 15.88
C MET A 1 4.63 6.23 15.03
N LYS A 2 4.90 6.44 13.75
CA LYS A 2 3.88 6.99 12.85
C LYS A 2 2.87 5.90 12.47
N LYS A 3 1.61 6.18 12.69
CA LYS A 3 0.54 5.24 12.38
C LYS A 3 0.06 5.45 10.95
N ILE A 4 -0.07 4.38 10.20
CA ILE A 4 -0.60 4.44 8.84
C ILE A 4 -2.12 4.55 8.91
N ASN A 5 -2.66 5.55 8.22
CA ASN A 5 -4.11 5.75 8.13
C ASN A 5 -4.64 5.02 6.89
N PHE A 6 -5.52 4.05 7.10
CA PHE A 6 -6.07 3.24 6.01
C PHE A 6 -7.44 3.73 5.50
N PHE A 7 -7.75 5.00 5.71
CA PHE A 7 -9.04 5.56 5.30
C PHE A 7 -8.85 6.73 4.32
N PRO A 8 -8.42 6.45 3.08
CA PRO A 8 -8.22 7.51 2.08
C PRO A 8 -9.54 8.06 1.56
N ARG A 9 -9.54 9.34 1.21
CA ARG A 9 -10.70 9.99 0.59
C ARG A 9 -10.56 10.07 -0.92
N THR A 10 -9.34 10.23 -1.40
CA THR A 10 -9.06 10.39 -2.83
C THR A 10 -8.06 9.34 -3.28
N LYS A 11 -7.91 9.21 -4.60
CA LYS A 11 -6.92 8.33 -5.19
C LYS A 11 -5.51 8.73 -4.75
N SER A 12 -5.22 10.04 -4.72
CA SER A 12 -3.91 10.54 -4.28
C SER A 12 -3.59 10.11 -2.85
N GLU A 13 -4.57 10.23 -1.95
CA GLU A 13 -4.38 9.78 -0.58
C GLU A 13 -4.15 8.27 -0.51
N ALA A 14 -4.90 7.50 -1.30
CA ALA A 14 -4.72 6.06 -1.35
C ALA A 14 -3.32 5.69 -1.83
N MET A 15 -2.81 6.39 -2.84
CA MET A 15 -1.45 6.17 -3.33
C MET A 15 -0.40 6.48 -2.27
N GLU A 16 -0.58 7.57 -1.53
CA GLU A 16 0.33 7.91 -0.44
C GLU A 16 0.35 6.84 0.64
N ILE A 17 -0.84 6.37 1.03
CA ILE A 17 -0.96 5.32 2.03
C ILE A 17 -0.28 4.04 1.55
N ALA A 18 -0.51 3.67 0.30
CA ALA A 18 0.11 2.48 -0.28
C ALA A 18 1.63 2.58 -0.29
N ASN A 19 2.16 3.73 -0.69
CA ASN A 19 3.60 3.93 -0.72
C ASN A 19 4.20 3.91 0.68
N GLU A 20 3.53 4.51 1.66
CA GLU A 20 3.98 4.46 3.05
C GLU A 20 3.96 3.03 3.58
N TYR A 21 2.93 2.28 3.26
CA TYR A 21 2.83 0.88 3.69
C TYR A 21 3.98 0.05 3.12
N ILE A 22 4.28 0.21 1.85
CA ILE A 22 5.36 -0.53 1.20
C ILE A 22 6.72 -0.15 1.79
N ALA A 23 6.92 1.14 2.04
CA ALA A 23 8.20 1.66 2.54
C ALA A 23 8.36 1.55 4.06
N SER A 24 7.30 1.23 4.78
CA SER A 24 7.34 1.19 6.23
C SER A 24 7.99 -0.10 6.74
N LYS A 25 8.81 0.05 7.76
CA LYS A 25 9.39 -1.12 8.44
C LYS A 25 8.34 -1.91 9.20
N ASP A 26 7.21 -1.30 9.50
CA ASP A 26 6.08 -1.96 10.18
C ASP A 26 4.99 -2.38 9.20
N GLY A 27 5.23 -2.20 7.91
CA GLY A 27 4.27 -2.56 6.87
C GLY A 27 4.72 -3.78 6.07
N LEU A 28 4.69 -3.66 4.72
CA LEU A 28 4.95 -4.78 3.83
C LEU A 28 6.34 -5.39 4.01
N ALA A 29 7.36 -4.55 4.19
CA ALA A 29 8.73 -5.05 4.37
C ALA A 29 8.83 -5.93 5.61
N TYR A 30 8.17 -5.53 6.69
CA TYR A 30 8.14 -6.31 7.93
C TYR A 30 7.40 -7.63 7.73
N ASP A 31 6.22 -7.58 7.11
CA ASP A 31 5.38 -8.76 6.91
C ASP A 31 6.07 -9.81 6.02
N MET A 32 6.83 -9.36 5.05
CA MET A 32 7.52 -10.24 4.09
C MET A 32 8.94 -10.59 4.52
N ASP A 33 9.38 -10.07 5.67
CA ASP A 33 10.74 -10.27 6.19
C ASP A 33 11.80 -9.92 5.14
N MET A 34 11.65 -8.76 4.52
CA MET A 34 12.55 -8.28 3.49
C MET A 34 12.90 -6.82 3.73
N SER A 35 13.90 -6.30 3.02
CA SER A 35 14.26 -4.89 3.11
C SER A 35 13.19 -4.03 2.44
N VAL A 36 13.19 -2.72 2.78
CA VAL A 36 12.27 -1.76 2.16
C VAL A 36 12.48 -1.73 0.64
N ASP A 37 13.74 -1.77 0.19
CA ASP A 37 14.04 -1.75 -1.24
C ASP A 37 13.48 -2.98 -1.96
N GLU A 38 13.60 -4.15 -1.34
CA GLU A 38 13.03 -5.38 -1.89
C GLU A 38 11.50 -5.30 -1.94
N ALA A 39 10.88 -4.78 -0.87
CA ALA A 39 9.44 -4.62 -0.82
C ALA A 39 8.96 -3.71 -1.95
N LYS A 40 9.64 -2.59 -2.18
CA LYS A 40 9.30 -1.68 -3.27
C LYS A 40 9.43 -2.33 -4.64
N ALA A 41 10.45 -3.16 -4.82
CA ALA A 41 10.69 -3.82 -6.09
C ALA A 41 9.65 -4.91 -6.38
N ASN A 42 9.12 -5.55 -5.34
CA ASN A 42 8.19 -6.67 -5.48
C ASN A 42 6.72 -6.28 -5.40
N ALA A 43 6.42 -5.07 -4.94
CA ALA A 43 5.04 -4.64 -4.80
C ALA A 43 4.51 -4.05 -6.10
N GLU A 44 3.25 -4.36 -6.41
CA GLU A 44 2.55 -3.80 -7.56
C GLU A 44 1.29 -3.10 -7.05
N ILE A 45 1.10 -1.85 -7.47
CA ILE A 45 -0.07 -1.07 -7.09
C ILE A 45 -1.03 -1.02 -8.28
N VAL A 46 -2.25 -1.47 -8.08
CA VAL A 46 -3.30 -1.47 -9.10
C VAL A 46 -4.47 -0.64 -8.62
N CYS A 47 -4.85 0.39 -9.39
CA CYS A 47 -6.00 1.23 -9.09
C CYS A 47 -7.13 0.93 -10.06
N LYS A 48 -8.31 0.61 -9.56
CA LYS A 48 -9.46 0.29 -10.39
C LYS A 48 -10.75 0.53 -9.62
N ASN A 49 -11.68 1.29 -10.22
CA ASN A 49 -13.03 1.49 -9.68
C ASN A 49 -13.07 1.89 -8.21
N LEU A 50 -12.37 2.96 -7.86
CA LEU A 50 -12.31 3.47 -6.48
C LEU A 50 -11.68 2.49 -5.50
N THR A 51 -10.87 1.59 -6.02
CA THR A 51 -10.13 0.63 -5.21
C THR A 51 -8.67 0.66 -5.60
N LEU A 52 -7.79 0.67 -4.60
CA LEU A 52 -6.36 0.53 -4.81
C LEU A 52 -5.92 -0.76 -4.13
N THR A 53 -5.19 -1.59 -4.86
CA THR A 53 -4.70 -2.87 -4.34
C THR A 53 -3.17 -2.88 -4.43
N VAL A 54 -2.53 -3.26 -3.34
CA VAL A 54 -1.08 -3.50 -3.32
C VAL A 54 -0.87 -5.00 -3.34
N ASN A 55 -0.30 -5.51 -4.42
CA ASN A 55 0.00 -6.94 -4.58
C ASN A 55 1.48 -7.19 -4.36
N CYS A 56 1.79 -8.27 -3.64
CA CYS A 56 3.15 -8.72 -3.46
C CYS A 56 3.13 -10.25 -3.37
N ASP A 57 4.06 -10.89 -4.07
CA ASP A 57 4.11 -12.34 -4.09
C ASP A 57 4.21 -12.94 -2.69
N GLY A 58 3.37 -13.91 -2.42
CA GLY A 58 3.41 -14.65 -1.15
C GLY A 58 2.71 -13.98 0.00
N GLU A 59 2.06 -12.84 -0.23
CA GLU A 59 1.36 -12.12 0.83
C GLU A 59 -0.05 -11.76 0.40
N SER A 60 -0.94 -11.62 1.37
CA SER A 60 -2.31 -11.18 1.09
C SER A 60 -2.30 -9.74 0.60
N PRO A 61 -3.05 -9.42 -0.47
CA PRO A 61 -3.04 -8.06 -0.98
C PRO A 61 -3.69 -7.09 0.01
N LEU A 62 -3.09 -5.90 0.12
CA LEU A 62 -3.68 -4.80 0.84
C LEU A 62 -4.68 -4.11 -0.08
N LYS A 63 -5.93 -3.94 0.36
CA LYS A 63 -6.96 -3.24 -0.41
C LYS A 63 -7.35 -1.96 0.29
N LEU A 64 -7.33 -0.87 -0.45
CA LEU A 64 -7.77 0.43 0.02
C LEU A 64 -8.93 0.90 -0.84
N TYR A 65 -9.99 1.38 -0.20
CA TYR A 65 -11.16 1.91 -0.89
C TYR A 65 -11.17 3.43 -0.71
N TYR A 66 -11.29 4.17 -1.80
CA TYR A 66 -11.37 5.62 -1.74
C TYR A 66 -12.68 6.09 -2.36
N LYS A 67 -13.13 7.29 -1.98
CA LYS A 67 -14.46 7.78 -2.35
C LYS A 67 -14.48 8.59 -3.62
N ILE A 68 -13.37 9.22 -3.97
CA ILE A 68 -13.28 10.18 -5.07
C ILE A 68 -12.06 9.90 -5.92
N GLU A 69 -12.22 9.92 -7.24
CA GLU A 69 -11.08 9.88 -8.15
C GLU A 69 -10.66 11.31 -8.47
N ASP A 70 -9.39 11.58 -8.28
CA ASP A 70 -8.82 12.89 -8.60
C ASP A 70 -8.05 12.88 -9.91
#